data_8646adec7b984248bcd69742569d936a
#
_entry.id   8646adec7b984248bcd69742569d936a
#
_cell.length_a   1.000
_cell.length_b   1.000
_cell.length_c   1.000
_cell.angle_alpha   90.00
_cell.angle_beta   90.00
_cell.angle_gamma   90.00
#
_symmetry.space_group_name_H-M   'P 1'
#
loop_
_entity.id
_entity.type
_entity.pdbx_description
1 polymer ?
#
loop_
_entity_poly.entity_id
_entity_poly.type
_entity_poly.pdbx_seq_one_letter_code
_entity_poly.pdbx_strand_id
1 'polypeptide(L)'
;MERPIRFIAEAIYENRLKPFTFSAGTNLNWKYMDNQYLGDVVSENGIRSLGIYGFAQIKGSLGQFKEGTSRLTYVAGFGLSNQSYRQGDEEFSFWLCRPKLTLAYSLSSSFQIRLGSELSQHISQIAMISDTRIRKNSMEWTVGNPSLKPNSRYENWVVFSFSKPRINTDFTLNYRINRHCNLAKYTRTEDDQFLYTQANQPHCNMLYLTNDTRFDIIPDHLIFSVNAGIYRFFNKGDEYSHCYTAYNYGGTLQGYWGKWTVMLYADSGWNFMEGENIGHNPPSLATSASYHIGDFDFTLYMHNPFMAHPKSYSAEIVNALLRKQVRGYDNSGGNLLRIGVAWNINRGKEYRKIQRNINNEERETGILK
;
A
#
# COMPACT_ATOMS: atom_id res chain seq x y z
N MET A 1 1.23 3.05 28.75
CA MET A 1 1.57 1.60 28.59
C MET A 1 0.52 1.01 27.68
N GLU A 2 0.93 0.37 26.58
CA GLU A 2 0.01 -0.22 25.62
C GLU A 2 -0.17 -1.71 25.93
N ARG A 3 -1.42 -2.19 25.92
CA ARG A 3 -1.71 -3.64 26.03
C ARG A 3 -2.78 -4.00 25.01
N PRO A 4 -2.41 -4.13 23.70
CA PRO A 4 -3.34 -4.57 22.70
C PRO A 4 -3.62 -6.08 22.87
N ILE A 5 -4.89 -6.45 22.89
CA ILE A 5 -5.35 -7.83 22.77
C ILE A 5 -6.11 -7.95 21.47
N ARG A 6 -5.80 -8.96 20.66
CA ARG A 6 -6.45 -9.22 19.37
C ARG A 6 -6.85 -10.67 19.25
N PHE A 7 -8.07 -10.88 18.76
CA PHE A 7 -8.57 -12.20 18.36
C PHE A 7 -9.00 -12.16 16.89
N ILE A 8 -8.54 -13.12 16.10
CA ILE A 8 -8.90 -13.27 14.69
C ILE A 8 -9.42 -14.69 14.47
N ALA A 9 -10.55 -14.80 13.77
CA ALA A 9 -11.07 -16.06 13.26
C ALA A 9 -11.40 -15.92 11.77
N GLU A 10 -11.01 -16.90 10.97
CA GLU A 10 -11.25 -16.91 9.53
C GLU A 10 -11.79 -18.27 9.10
N ALA A 11 -12.81 -18.26 8.24
CA ALA A 11 -13.32 -19.45 7.59
C ALA A 11 -13.52 -19.18 6.10
N ILE A 12 -13.02 -20.07 5.24
CA ILE A 12 -13.13 -19.97 3.80
C ILE A 12 -13.58 -21.32 3.24
N TYR A 13 -14.59 -21.26 2.39
CA TYR A 13 -15.08 -22.38 1.59
C TYR A 13 -14.78 -22.14 0.11
N GLU A 14 -14.24 -23.12 -0.58
CA GLU A 14 -14.01 -23.09 -2.02
C GLU A 14 -14.55 -24.38 -2.64
N ASN A 15 -15.35 -24.24 -3.69
CA ASN A 15 -15.88 -25.35 -4.47
C ASN A 15 -15.64 -25.11 -5.97
N ARG A 16 -15.06 -26.10 -6.64
CA ARG A 16 -14.78 -26.10 -8.08
C ARG A 16 -15.95 -26.72 -8.83
N LEU A 17 -16.84 -25.84 -9.29
CA LEU A 17 -17.96 -26.19 -10.16
C LEU A 17 -17.53 -25.90 -11.61
N LYS A 18 -17.63 -26.87 -12.50
CA LYS A 18 -17.38 -26.59 -13.93
C LYS A 18 -18.58 -25.80 -14.50
N PRO A 19 -18.38 -24.61 -15.10
CA PRO A 19 -17.15 -23.98 -15.59
C PRO A 19 -16.50 -22.94 -14.67
N PHE A 20 -16.92 -22.80 -13.41
CA PHE A 20 -16.40 -21.78 -12.50
C PHE A 20 -16.02 -22.36 -11.13
N THR A 21 -15.27 -21.59 -10.38
CA THR A 21 -14.99 -21.84 -8.96
C THR A 21 -15.78 -20.82 -8.13
N PHE A 22 -16.54 -21.30 -7.18
CA PHE A 22 -17.20 -20.48 -6.17
C PHE A 22 -16.36 -20.46 -4.89
N SER A 23 -16.19 -19.29 -4.30
CA SER A 23 -15.55 -19.14 -3.00
C SER A 23 -16.40 -18.22 -2.13
N ALA A 24 -16.59 -18.59 -0.88
CA ALA A 24 -17.21 -17.75 0.13
C ALA A 24 -16.43 -17.84 1.44
N GLY A 25 -16.47 -16.80 2.22
CA GLY A 25 -15.75 -16.81 3.49
C GLY A 25 -16.18 -15.70 4.43
N THR A 26 -15.71 -15.83 5.66
CA THR A 26 -15.92 -14.82 6.70
C THR A 26 -14.64 -14.63 7.50
N ASN A 27 -14.44 -13.43 7.99
CA ASN A 27 -13.38 -13.07 8.91
C ASN A 27 -13.97 -12.26 10.06
N LEU A 28 -13.58 -12.61 11.27
CA LEU A 28 -13.90 -11.89 12.50
C LEU A 28 -12.61 -11.37 13.09
N ASN A 29 -12.57 -10.10 13.45
CA ASN A 29 -11.43 -9.44 14.06
C ASN A 29 -11.90 -8.62 15.26
N TRP A 30 -11.56 -9.05 16.43
CA TRP A 30 -11.84 -8.34 17.67
C TRP A 30 -10.55 -7.80 18.26
N LYS A 31 -10.59 -6.52 18.74
CA LYS A 31 -9.44 -5.86 19.33
C LYS A 31 -9.88 -5.14 20.60
N TYR A 32 -8.98 -5.13 21.56
CA TYR A 32 -9.05 -4.30 22.75
C TYR A 32 -7.71 -3.58 22.94
N MET A 33 -7.75 -2.28 23.14
CA MET A 33 -6.58 -1.44 23.40
C MET A 33 -6.86 -0.55 24.58
N ASP A 34 -5.91 -0.46 25.48
CA ASP A 34 -5.95 0.42 26.66
C ASP A 34 -4.76 1.35 26.61
N ASN A 35 -5.03 2.64 26.39
CA ASN A 35 -4.03 3.66 26.19
C ASN A 35 -4.11 4.70 27.29
N GLN A 36 -2.96 5.05 27.84
CA GLN A 36 -2.82 6.12 28.82
C GLN A 36 -1.91 7.20 28.26
N TYR A 37 -2.41 8.42 28.21
CA TYR A 37 -1.65 9.61 27.83
C TYR A 37 -1.21 10.32 29.10
N LEU A 38 0.08 10.57 29.22
CA LEU A 38 0.71 11.28 30.35
C LEU A 38 1.45 12.51 29.79
N GLY A 39 1.20 13.67 30.35
CA GLY A 39 1.83 14.93 29.93
C GLY A 39 0.97 16.13 30.34
N ASP A 40 0.93 17.16 29.49
CA ASP A 40 0.10 18.37 29.70
C ASP A 40 -1.41 18.03 29.77
N VAL A 41 -1.81 16.92 29.17
CA VAL A 41 -3.14 16.34 29.29
C VAL A 41 -2.99 14.89 29.72
N VAL A 42 -3.62 14.53 30.86
CA VAL A 42 -3.72 13.13 31.32
C VAL A 42 -5.06 12.59 30.82
N SER A 43 -5.03 11.55 30.00
CA SER A 43 -6.24 10.91 29.50
C SER A 43 -6.05 9.40 29.43
N GLU A 44 -7.05 8.66 29.85
CA GLU A 44 -7.15 7.21 29.67
C GLU A 44 -8.16 6.92 28.58
N ASN A 45 -7.79 6.04 27.65
CA ASN A 45 -8.60 5.75 26.48
C ASN A 45 -8.64 4.26 26.21
N GLY A 46 -9.70 3.60 26.65
CA GLY A 46 -9.98 2.21 26.38
C GLY A 46 -10.79 2.08 25.07
N ILE A 47 -10.24 1.39 24.06
CA ILE A 47 -10.88 1.22 22.77
C ILE A 47 -11.19 -0.26 22.55
N ARG A 48 -12.44 -0.56 22.20
CA ARG A 48 -12.89 -1.88 21.76
C ARG A 48 -13.31 -1.80 20.29
N SER A 49 -12.89 -2.76 19.51
CA SER A 49 -13.23 -2.83 18.08
C SER A 49 -13.65 -4.25 17.71
N LEU A 50 -14.74 -4.34 16.95
CA LEU A 50 -15.21 -5.59 16.35
C LEU A 50 -15.42 -5.38 14.86
N GLY A 51 -14.68 -6.16 14.04
CA GLY A 51 -14.86 -6.23 12.60
C GLY A 51 -15.38 -7.60 12.18
N ILE A 52 -16.47 -7.63 11.43
CA ILE A 52 -17.01 -8.84 10.81
C ILE A 52 -17.03 -8.60 9.31
N TYR A 53 -16.41 -9.48 8.54
CA TYR A 53 -16.37 -9.42 7.08
C TYR A 53 -16.85 -10.73 6.49
N GLY A 54 -17.77 -10.65 5.53
CA GLY A 54 -18.22 -11.78 4.74
C GLY A 54 -18.06 -11.48 3.26
N PHE A 55 -17.71 -12.48 2.46
CA PHE A 55 -17.59 -12.34 1.01
C PHE A 55 -18.08 -13.56 0.25
N ALA A 56 -18.49 -13.34 -1.01
CA ALA A 56 -18.71 -14.37 -2.00
C ALA A 56 -18.05 -13.96 -3.31
N GLN A 57 -17.46 -14.92 -4.02
CA GLN A 57 -16.73 -14.70 -5.27
C GLN A 57 -16.92 -15.86 -6.22
N ILE A 58 -17.02 -15.54 -7.50
CA ILE A 58 -16.91 -16.50 -8.60
C ILE A 58 -15.69 -16.18 -9.45
N LYS A 59 -14.96 -17.19 -9.87
CA LYS A 59 -13.88 -17.09 -10.84
C LYS A 59 -14.01 -18.17 -11.88
N GLY A 60 -13.71 -17.86 -13.13
CA GLY A 60 -13.80 -18.83 -14.20
C GLY A 60 -13.05 -18.42 -15.45
N SER A 61 -13.11 -19.28 -16.46
CA SER A 61 -12.51 -19.03 -17.76
C SER A 61 -13.40 -19.57 -18.85
N LEU A 62 -13.41 -18.86 -20.00
CA LEU A 62 -14.22 -19.19 -21.16
C LEU A 62 -13.34 -19.15 -22.43
N GLY A 63 -13.59 -20.10 -23.33
CA GLY A 63 -12.84 -20.23 -24.59
C GLY A 63 -11.40 -20.65 -24.35
N GLN A 64 -10.81 -21.34 -25.32
CA GLN A 64 -9.40 -21.72 -25.26
C GLN A 64 -8.75 -21.51 -26.64
N PHE A 65 -7.47 -21.14 -26.64
CA PHE A 65 -6.62 -21.25 -27.82
C PHE A 65 -6.20 -22.71 -28.01
N LYS A 66 -5.69 -23.05 -29.21
CA LYS A 66 -5.15 -24.39 -29.47
C LYS A 66 -4.05 -24.81 -28.51
N GLU A 67 -3.35 -23.84 -27.92
CA GLU A 67 -2.27 -24.01 -26.94
C GLU A 67 -2.79 -24.17 -25.50
N GLY A 68 -4.12 -24.26 -25.26
CA GLY A 68 -4.71 -24.47 -23.94
C GLY A 68 -4.90 -23.21 -23.10
N THR A 69 -4.43 -22.04 -23.53
CA THR A 69 -4.61 -20.76 -22.84
C THR A 69 -6.06 -20.29 -22.94
N SER A 70 -6.67 -19.89 -21.84
CA SER A 70 -8.04 -19.36 -21.83
C SER A 70 -8.12 -18.00 -22.51
N ARG A 71 -9.13 -17.78 -23.37
CA ARG A 71 -9.34 -16.48 -24.02
C ARG A 71 -9.87 -15.43 -23.09
N LEU A 72 -10.79 -15.80 -22.22
CA LEU A 72 -11.40 -14.90 -21.24
C LEU A 72 -11.28 -15.55 -19.86
N THR A 73 -10.73 -14.82 -18.91
CA THR A 73 -10.81 -15.14 -17.48
C THR A 73 -11.56 -14.03 -16.75
N TYR A 74 -12.35 -14.41 -15.76
CA TYR A 74 -13.12 -13.46 -14.99
C TYR A 74 -13.09 -13.78 -13.50
N VAL A 75 -13.17 -12.73 -12.71
CA VAL A 75 -13.41 -12.78 -11.26
C VAL A 75 -14.47 -11.74 -10.94
N ALA A 76 -15.57 -12.15 -10.34
CA ALA A 76 -16.58 -11.26 -9.80
C ALA A 76 -16.82 -11.61 -8.34
N GLY A 77 -16.72 -10.64 -7.47
CA GLY A 77 -16.85 -10.82 -6.03
C GLY A 77 -17.58 -9.67 -5.36
N PHE A 78 -18.18 -9.97 -4.25
CA PHE A 78 -18.84 -9.01 -3.39
C PHE A 78 -18.51 -9.33 -1.94
N GLY A 79 -18.08 -8.32 -1.21
CA GLY A 79 -17.82 -8.40 0.21
C GLY A 79 -18.63 -7.35 0.98
N LEU A 80 -19.02 -7.71 2.18
CA LEU A 80 -19.71 -6.82 3.12
C LEU A 80 -19.04 -6.96 4.48
N SER A 81 -18.73 -5.85 5.13
CA SER A 81 -18.23 -5.85 6.49
C SER A 81 -18.99 -4.89 7.37
N ASN A 82 -19.15 -5.26 8.63
CA ASN A 82 -19.51 -4.34 9.69
C ASN A 82 -18.27 -4.12 10.56
N GLN A 83 -17.99 -2.85 10.86
CA GLN A 83 -16.91 -2.47 11.78
C GLN A 83 -17.49 -1.55 12.85
N SER A 84 -17.44 -2.00 14.09
CA SER A 84 -17.89 -1.25 15.25
C SER A 84 -16.71 -0.94 16.18
N TYR A 85 -16.77 0.26 16.74
CA TYR A 85 -15.80 0.77 17.71
C TYR A 85 -16.55 1.33 18.90
N ARG A 86 -16.03 1.08 20.08
CA ARG A 86 -16.47 1.72 21.31
C ARG A 86 -15.27 2.35 22.00
N GLN A 87 -15.42 3.64 22.32
CA GLN A 87 -14.42 4.43 23.04
C GLN A 87 -15.12 5.24 24.12
N GLY A 88 -14.86 4.92 25.39
CA GLY A 88 -15.65 5.51 26.48
C GLY A 88 -17.13 5.20 26.31
N ASP A 89 -17.94 6.25 26.28
CA ASP A 89 -19.39 6.19 26.09
C ASP A 89 -19.82 6.29 24.62
N GLU A 90 -18.89 6.55 23.72
CA GLU A 90 -19.19 6.68 22.30
C GLU A 90 -19.06 5.34 21.56
N GLU A 91 -20.01 5.06 20.67
CA GLU A 91 -20.05 3.87 19.82
C GLU A 91 -20.25 4.26 18.36
N PHE A 92 -19.42 3.69 17.49
CA PHE A 92 -19.45 3.89 16.05
C PHE A 92 -19.62 2.56 15.34
N SER A 93 -20.52 2.49 14.36
CA SER A 93 -20.70 1.30 13.55
C SER A 93 -20.85 1.68 12.08
N PHE A 94 -20.06 1.02 11.23
CA PHE A 94 -20.04 1.28 9.78
C PHE A 94 -20.21 0.00 8.99
N TRP A 95 -21.12 0.04 8.02
CA TRP A 95 -21.24 -0.98 6.98
C TRP A 95 -20.41 -0.59 5.78
N LEU A 96 -19.51 -1.48 5.35
CA LEU A 96 -18.56 -1.27 4.28
C LEU A 96 -18.79 -2.31 3.19
N CYS A 97 -18.96 -1.84 1.95
CA CYS A 97 -19.25 -2.64 0.78
C CYS A 97 -17.98 -2.76 -0.10
N ARG A 98 -17.70 -3.95 -0.65
CA ARG A 98 -16.49 -4.25 -1.43
C ARG A 98 -16.78 -5.08 -2.66
N PRO A 99 -17.49 -4.54 -3.67
CA PRO A 99 -17.64 -5.20 -4.97
C PRO A 99 -16.30 -5.17 -5.73
N LYS A 100 -16.03 -6.25 -6.46
CA LYS A 100 -14.85 -6.42 -7.30
C LYS A 100 -15.18 -7.13 -8.59
N LEU A 101 -14.73 -6.60 -9.70
CA LEU A 101 -14.77 -7.23 -11.02
C LEU A 101 -13.39 -7.17 -11.66
N THR A 102 -12.93 -8.31 -12.17
CA THR A 102 -11.72 -8.38 -12.98
C THR A 102 -12.01 -9.24 -14.20
N LEU A 103 -11.63 -8.75 -15.37
CA LEU A 103 -11.72 -9.44 -16.65
C LEU A 103 -10.33 -9.45 -17.28
N ALA A 104 -9.91 -10.57 -17.84
CA ALA A 104 -8.70 -10.64 -18.63
C ALA A 104 -9.01 -11.35 -19.94
N TYR A 105 -8.81 -10.64 -21.06
CA TYR A 105 -9.05 -11.13 -22.39
C TYR A 105 -7.72 -11.24 -23.17
N SER A 106 -7.39 -12.45 -23.55
CA SER A 106 -6.21 -12.74 -24.37
C SER A 106 -6.60 -12.68 -25.83
N LEU A 107 -6.06 -11.70 -26.60
CA LEU A 107 -6.25 -11.59 -28.02
C LEU A 107 -5.39 -12.61 -28.77
N SER A 108 -4.21 -12.89 -28.24
CA SER A 108 -3.26 -13.89 -28.74
C SER A 108 -2.45 -14.47 -27.58
N SER A 109 -1.58 -15.43 -27.84
CA SER A 109 -0.60 -15.93 -26.87
C SER A 109 0.37 -14.86 -26.35
N SER A 110 0.49 -13.75 -27.11
CA SER A 110 1.44 -12.66 -26.80
C SER A 110 0.78 -11.37 -26.33
N PHE A 111 -0.54 -11.22 -26.45
CA PHE A 111 -1.22 -9.97 -26.11
C PHE A 111 -2.49 -10.21 -25.30
N GLN A 112 -2.56 -9.55 -24.15
CA GLN A 112 -3.69 -9.64 -23.21
C GLN A 112 -4.11 -8.25 -22.77
N ILE A 113 -5.42 -8.05 -22.63
CA ILE A 113 -6.03 -6.88 -22.00
C ILE A 113 -6.65 -7.33 -20.69
N ARG A 114 -6.32 -6.67 -19.59
CA ARG A 114 -6.94 -6.88 -18.28
C ARG A 114 -7.67 -5.63 -17.85
N LEU A 115 -8.88 -5.79 -17.36
CA LEU A 115 -9.73 -4.73 -16.83
C LEU A 115 -10.06 -5.05 -15.38
N GLY A 116 -10.06 -4.06 -14.53
CA GLY A 116 -10.49 -4.23 -13.16
C GLY A 116 -11.23 -3.02 -12.63
N SER A 117 -12.21 -3.29 -11.78
CA SER A 117 -12.94 -2.28 -11.03
C SER A 117 -13.22 -2.83 -9.64
N GLU A 118 -12.87 -2.07 -8.62
CA GLU A 118 -13.15 -2.43 -7.23
C GLU A 118 -13.51 -1.20 -6.40
N LEU A 119 -14.43 -1.39 -5.47
CA LEU A 119 -14.70 -0.45 -4.39
C LEU A 119 -14.10 -1.01 -3.11
N SER A 120 -13.28 -0.22 -2.46
CA SER A 120 -12.80 -0.47 -1.11
C SER A 120 -13.20 0.70 -0.20
N GLN A 121 -13.64 0.39 1.00
CA GLN A 121 -13.96 1.40 2.00
C GLN A 121 -13.06 1.18 3.21
N HIS A 122 -12.55 2.28 3.74
CA HIS A 122 -11.63 2.28 4.87
C HIS A 122 -12.11 3.29 5.91
N ILE A 123 -12.06 2.89 7.15
CA ILE A 123 -12.22 3.82 8.27
C ILE A 123 -10.87 4.41 8.64
N SER A 124 -10.88 5.58 9.24
CA SER A 124 -9.68 6.18 9.82
C SER A 124 -9.07 5.27 10.89
N GLN A 125 -7.78 5.48 11.13
CA GLN A 125 -7.12 4.89 12.30
C GLN A 125 -7.87 5.26 13.57
N ILE A 126 -7.97 4.32 14.48
CA ILE A 126 -8.74 4.49 15.74
C ILE A 126 -8.27 5.73 16.52
N ALA A 127 -6.95 5.97 16.53
CA ALA A 127 -6.39 7.17 17.17
C ALA A 127 -6.94 8.49 16.60
N MET A 128 -7.30 8.52 15.31
CA MET A 128 -7.80 9.72 14.64
C MET A 128 -9.29 9.99 14.88
N ILE A 129 -10.05 9.00 15.36
CA ILE A 129 -11.45 9.16 15.79
C ILE A 129 -11.60 9.46 17.28
N SER A 130 -10.49 9.53 18.02
CA SER A 130 -10.46 9.95 19.42
C SER A 130 -10.69 11.46 19.51
N ASP A 131 -11.31 11.92 20.58
CA ASP A 131 -11.42 13.35 20.95
C ASP A 131 -10.18 13.87 21.68
N THR A 132 -9.20 13.00 21.94
CA THR A 132 -7.98 13.32 22.67
C THR A 132 -7.19 14.42 21.97
N ARG A 133 -6.80 15.44 22.75
CA ARG A 133 -5.99 16.57 22.28
C ARG A 133 -4.58 16.46 22.81
N ILE A 134 -3.59 16.51 21.91
CA ILE A 134 -2.16 16.39 22.25
C ILE A 134 -1.41 17.63 21.75
N ARG A 135 -0.53 18.15 22.59
CA ARG A 135 0.38 19.24 22.22
C ARG A 135 1.59 18.69 21.50
N LYS A 136 1.79 19.06 20.24
CA LYS A 136 2.94 18.67 19.43
C LYS A 136 4.18 19.51 19.71
N ASN A 137 3.97 20.81 19.85
CA ASN A 137 4.98 21.79 20.17
C ASN A 137 4.31 23.06 20.71
N SER A 138 5.08 24.13 20.95
CA SER A 138 4.56 25.39 21.49
C SER A 138 3.48 26.07 20.64
N MET A 139 3.41 25.73 19.33
CA MET A 139 2.52 26.41 18.37
C MET A 139 1.46 25.46 17.77
N GLU A 140 1.55 24.14 18.00
CA GLU A 140 0.72 23.17 17.29
C GLU A 140 0.11 22.13 18.23
N TRP A 141 -1.19 21.95 18.10
CA TRP A 141 -1.97 20.89 18.72
C TRP A 141 -2.46 19.89 17.68
N THR A 142 -2.61 18.66 18.10
CA THR A 142 -3.29 17.61 17.32
C THR A 142 -4.50 17.15 18.12
N VAL A 143 -5.65 17.06 17.44
CA VAL A 143 -6.88 16.50 18.01
C VAL A 143 -7.47 15.50 17.00
N GLY A 144 -7.97 14.40 17.49
CA GLY A 144 -8.74 13.47 16.66
C GLY A 144 -10.13 14.04 16.32
N ASN A 145 -10.85 13.34 15.48
CA ASN A 145 -12.19 13.76 15.02
C ASN A 145 -13.16 12.57 15.06
N PRO A 146 -14.02 12.47 16.09
CA PRO A 146 -15.01 11.41 16.21
C PRO A 146 -16.05 11.38 15.06
N SER A 147 -16.25 12.50 14.37
CA SER A 147 -17.22 12.59 13.27
C SER A 147 -16.71 12.04 11.92
N LEU A 148 -15.50 11.47 11.86
CA LEU A 148 -14.94 10.91 10.65
C LEU A 148 -15.77 9.74 10.13
N LYS A 149 -16.13 9.84 8.85
CA LYS A 149 -16.82 8.79 8.08
C LYS A 149 -15.82 7.94 7.30
N PRO A 150 -16.22 6.70 6.92
CA PRO A 150 -15.39 5.87 6.07
C PRO A 150 -15.06 6.55 4.75
N ASN A 151 -13.82 6.44 4.34
CA ASN A 151 -13.33 6.82 3.02
C ASN A 151 -13.69 5.74 2.00
N SER A 152 -14.21 6.12 0.85
CA SER A 152 -14.54 5.22 -0.26
C SER A 152 -13.56 5.40 -1.40
N ARG A 153 -12.91 4.31 -1.81
CA ARG A 153 -11.96 4.27 -2.93
C ARG A 153 -12.50 3.38 -4.03
N TYR A 154 -12.79 3.97 -5.17
CA TYR A 154 -13.08 3.27 -6.42
C TYR A 154 -11.80 3.22 -7.24
N GLU A 155 -11.32 2.03 -7.52
CA GLU A 155 -10.12 1.82 -8.32
C GLU A 155 -10.50 1.14 -9.63
N ASN A 156 -10.23 1.82 -10.76
CA ASN A 156 -10.56 1.34 -12.10
C ASN A 156 -9.28 1.32 -12.92
N TRP A 157 -8.95 0.17 -13.49
CA TRP A 157 -7.70 0.03 -14.21
C TRP A 157 -7.84 -0.82 -15.47
N VAL A 158 -6.98 -0.51 -16.43
CA VAL A 158 -6.77 -1.27 -17.67
C VAL A 158 -5.28 -1.55 -17.79
N VAL A 159 -4.93 -2.80 -18.06
CA VAL A 159 -3.55 -3.20 -18.33
C VAL A 159 -3.48 -3.83 -19.71
N PHE A 160 -2.60 -3.33 -20.54
CA PHE A 160 -2.22 -3.90 -21.83
C PHE A 160 -0.89 -4.63 -21.67
N SER A 161 -0.94 -5.95 -21.72
CA SER A 161 0.22 -6.82 -21.56
C SER A 161 0.67 -7.36 -22.88
N PHE A 162 1.95 -7.18 -23.20
CA PHE A 162 2.58 -7.78 -24.36
C PHE A 162 3.78 -8.63 -23.92
N SER A 163 3.81 -9.90 -24.34
CA SER A 163 4.82 -10.88 -23.95
C SER A 163 5.39 -11.61 -25.17
N LYS A 164 6.69 -11.55 -25.33
CA LYS A 164 7.51 -12.28 -26.28
C LYS A 164 8.72 -12.86 -25.55
N PRO A 165 9.45 -13.84 -26.12
CA PRO A 165 10.55 -14.50 -25.42
C PRO A 165 11.61 -13.58 -24.80
N ARG A 166 11.84 -12.40 -25.39
CA ARG A 166 12.87 -11.45 -24.92
C ARG A 166 12.32 -10.13 -24.38
N ILE A 167 11.01 -9.92 -24.45
CA ILE A 167 10.40 -8.67 -24.01
C ILE A 167 9.03 -8.96 -23.39
N ASN A 168 8.85 -8.43 -22.19
CA ASN A 168 7.55 -8.40 -21.51
C ASN A 168 7.28 -6.95 -21.13
N THR A 169 6.11 -6.42 -21.50
CA THR A 169 5.73 -5.05 -21.17
C THR A 169 4.28 -4.98 -20.75
N ASP A 170 4.04 -4.23 -19.69
CA ASP A 170 2.72 -3.87 -19.18
C ASP A 170 2.55 -2.35 -19.24
N PHE A 171 1.49 -1.88 -19.91
CA PHE A 171 1.01 -0.51 -19.83
C PHE A 171 -0.24 -0.49 -18.98
N THR A 172 -0.20 0.25 -17.87
CA THR A 172 -1.30 0.36 -16.93
C THR A 172 -1.86 1.78 -16.95
N LEU A 173 -3.14 1.91 -17.30
CA LEU A 173 -3.93 3.12 -17.05
C LEU A 173 -4.82 2.87 -15.84
N ASN A 174 -4.75 3.73 -14.84
CA ASN A 174 -5.58 3.61 -13.63
C ASN A 174 -6.22 4.95 -13.30
N TYR A 175 -7.50 4.92 -12.97
CA TYR A 175 -8.20 6.06 -12.40
C TYR A 175 -8.77 5.69 -11.02
N ARG A 176 -8.19 6.28 -10.01
CA ARG A 176 -8.60 6.14 -8.61
C ARG A 176 -9.46 7.32 -8.21
N ILE A 177 -10.67 7.03 -7.77
CA ILE A 177 -11.62 8.01 -7.27
C ILE A 177 -11.79 7.77 -5.77
N ASN A 178 -11.34 8.71 -4.96
CA ASN A 178 -11.56 8.68 -3.52
C ASN A 178 -12.64 9.68 -3.14
N ARG A 179 -13.55 9.26 -2.28
CA ARG A 179 -14.64 10.06 -1.72
C ARG A 179 -14.58 10.06 -0.22
N HIS A 180 -14.97 11.17 0.41
CA HIS A 180 -14.90 11.36 1.86
C HIS A 180 -13.48 11.08 2.40
N CYS A 181 -12.48 11.64 1.71
CA CYS A 181 -11.07 11.41 2.02
C CYS A 181 -10.74 11.96 3.41
N ASN A 182 -10.16 11.14 4.28
CA ASN A 182 -9.69 11.60 5.58
C ASN A 182 -8.36 12.31 5.40
N LEU A 183 -8.39 13.63 5.29
CA LEU A 183 -7.23 14.46 5.01
C LEU A 183 -6.98 15.46 6.13
N ALA A 184 -5.76 15.95 6.19
CA ALA A 184 -5.35 16.98 7.13
C ALA A 184 -6.22 18.23 6.99
N LYS A 185 -6.66 18.78 8.11
CA LYS A 185 -7.31 20.07 8.23
C LYS A 185 -6.62 20.88 9.32
N TYR A 186 -6.26 22.10 9.00
CA TYR A 186 -5.63 23.04 9.91
C TYR A 186 -6.59 24.17 10.23
N THR A 187 -6.70 24.52 11.50
CA THR A 187 -7.44 25.68 11.97
C THR A 187 -6.57 26.44 12.99
N ARG A 188 -6.98 27.66 13.33
CA ARG A 188 -6.36 28.42 14.43
C ARG A 188 -7.23 28.36 15.67
N THR A 189 -6.57 28.27 16.83
CA THR A 189 -7.21 28.43 18.12
C THR A 189 -7.38 29.91 18.47
N GLU A 190 -8.12 30.24 19.51
CA GLU A 190 -8.27 31.59 20.03
C GLU A 190 -6.92 32.20 20.48
N ASP A 191 -5.98 31.39 20.93
CA ASP A 191 -4.62 31.76 21.30
C ASP A 191 -3.66 31.86 20.11
N ASP A 192 -4.17 31.91 18.88
CA ASP A 192 -3.42 32.00 17.63
C ASP A 192 -2.45 30.83 17.37
N GLN A 193 -2.70 29.66 17.99
CA GLN A 193 -1.96 28.43 17.75
C GLN A 193 -2.62 27.61 16.64
N PHE A 194 -1.87 26.71 16.02
CA PHE A 194 -2.40 25.81 14.99
C PHE A 194 -3.04 24.59 15.62
N LEU A 195 -4.21 24.22 15.14
CA LEU A 195 -4.88 22.98 15.48
C LEU A 195 -4.93 22.10 14.24
N TYR A 196 -4.25 20.96 14.32
CA TYR A 196 -4.31 19.91 13.31
C TYR A 196 -5.38 18.88 13.67
N THR A 197 -6.21 18.51 12.71
CA THR A 197 -7.12 17.38 12.78
C THR A 197 -7.23 16.69 11.43
N GLN A 198 -7.92 15.57 11.36
CA GLN A 198 -8.40 15.00 10.10
C GLN A 198 -9.87 15.35 9.88
N ALA A 199 -10.24 15.61 8.63
CA ALA A 199 -11.61 15.83 8.22
C ALA A 199 -11.91 15.07 6.93
N ASN A 200 -13.17 14.65 6.74
CA ASN A 200 -13.59 14.10 5.47
C ASN A 200 -13.66 15.21 4.42
N GLN A 201 -12.79 15.14 3.43
CA GLN A 201 -12.74 16.04 2.31
C GLN A 201 -13.46 15.44 1.09
N PRO A 202 -14.04 16.26 0.17
CA PRO A 202 -14.83 15.77 -0.95
C PRO A 202 -14.13 14.70 -1.80
N HIS A 203 -12.91 14.96 -2.28
CA HIS A 203 -12.16 13.97 -3.07
C HIS A 203 -10.67 14.22 -3.17
N CYS A 204 -9.95 13.12 -3.36
CA CYS A 204 -8.52 13.03 -3.60
C CYS A 204 -8.31 11.98 -4.71
N ASN A 205 -8.55 12.39 -5.95
CA ASN A 205 -8.52 11.49 -7.09
C ASN A 205 -7.12 11.43 -7.70
N MET A 206 -6.80 10.31 -8.35
CA MET A 206 -5.53 10.13 -9.04
C MET A 206 -5.75 9.41 -10.37
N LEU A 207 -5.24 10.00 -11.43
CA LEU A 207 -5.09 9.34 -12.73
C LEU A 207 -3.62 9.06 -12.95
N TYR A 208 -3.28 7.83 -13.33
CA TYR A 208 -1.90 7.53 -13.69
C TYR A 208 -1.78 6.58 -14.87
N LEU A 209 -0.69 6.75 -15.60
CA LEU A 209 -0.23 5.85 -16.64
C LEU A 209 1.17 5.38 -16.27
N THR A 210 1.36 4.07 -16.21
CA THR A 210 2.67 3.45 -15.95
C THR A 210 3.02 2.47 -17.04
N ASN A 211 4.31 2.30 -17.26
CA ASN A 211 4.88 1.25 -18.07
C ASN A 211 5.91 0.50 -17.24
N ASP A 212 5.83 -0.82 -17.28
CA ASP A 212 6.80 -1.76 -16.74
C ASP A 212 7.26 -2.67 -17.87
N THR A 213 8.55 -2.60 -18.22
CA THR A 213 9.11 -3.38 -19.31
C THR A 213 10.34 -4.13 -18.84
N ARG A 214 10.38 -5.42 -19.18
CA ARG A 214 11.53 -6.30 -18.98
C ARG A 214 12.08 -6.74 -20.33
N PHE A 215 13.38 -6.60 -20.48
CA PHE A 215 14.16 -7.07 -21.63
C PHE A 215 15.13 -8.16 -21.19
N ASP A 216 15.06 -9.33 -21.82
CA ASP A 216 16.08 -10.36 -21.70
C ASP A 216 17.16 -10.08 -22.76
N ILE A 217 18.14 -9.22 -22.41
CA ILE A 217 19.20 -8.75 -23.33
C ILE A 217 20.05 -9.94 -23.78
N ILE A 218 20.50 -10.73 -22.82
CA ILE A 218 21.17 -12.00 -23.07
C ILE A 218 20.34 -13.07 -22.33
N PRO A 219 19.64 -13.97 -23.04
CA PRO A 219 18.82 -15.00 -22.41
C PRO A 219 19.56 -15.72 -21.31
N ASP A 220 18.91 -15.91 -20.17
CA ASP A 220 19.41 -16.58 -18.97
C ASP A 220 20.61 -15.88 -18.28
N HIS A 221 21.14 -14.79 -18.85
CA HIS A 221 22.34 -14.12 -18.31
C HIS A 221 22.16 -12.65 -17.98
N LEU A 222 21.48 -11.86 -18.81
CA LEU A 222 21.38 -10.42 -18.58
C LEU A 222 19.96 -9.93 -18.82
N ILE A 223 19.35 -9.42 -17.77
CA ILE A 223 18.00 -8.89 -17.75
C ILE A 223 18.05 -7.39 -17.43
N PHE A 224 17.35 -6.58 -18.22
CA PHE A 224 17.11 -5.18 -17.93
C PHE A 224 15.62 -4.95 -17.74
N SER A 225 15.24 -4.40 -16.60
CA SER A 225 13.87 -3.98 -16.30
C SER A 225 13.82 -2.47 -16.16
N VAL A 226 12.84 -1.83 -16.78
CA VAL A 226 12.59 -0.39 -16.68
C VAL A 226 11.14 -0.14 -16.32
N ASN A 227 10.93 0.81 -15.42
CA ASN A 227 9.61 1.32 -15.08
C ASN A 227 9.57 2.83 -15.29
N ALA A 228 8.43 3.34 -15.74
CA ALA A 228 8.16 4.76 -15.85
C ALA A 228 6.68 5.05 -15.57
N GLY A 229 6.40 6.19 -14.96
CA GLY A 229 5.04 6.57 -14.63
C GLY A 229 4.82 8.08 -14.65
N ILE A 230 3.60 8.45 -15.03
CA ILE A 230 3.06 9.80 -14.89
C ILE A 230 1.79 9.73 -14.07
N TYR A 231 1.68 10.63 -13.08
CA TYR A 231 0.61 10.66 -12.10
C TYR A 231 0.02 12.05 -12.06
N ARG A 232 -1.29 12.15 -12.16
CA ARG A 232 -2.03 13.40 -12.00
C ARG A 232 -2.97 13.28 -10.80
N PHE A 233 -2.74 14.12 -9.80
CA PHE A 233 -3.52 14.22 -8.58
C PHE A 233 -4.53 15.36 -8.71
N PHE A 234 -5.77 15.14 -8.23
CA PHE A 234 -6.85 16.09 -8.18
C PHE A 234 -7.43 16.09 -6.78
N ASN A 235 -7.07 17.07 -5.98
CA ASN A 235 -7.49 17.18 -4.59
C ASN A 235 -8.46 18.36 -4.43
N LYS A 236 -9.64 18.09 -3.88
CA LYS A 236 -10.61 19.09 -3.55
C LYS A 236 -11.06 18.92 -2.11
N GLY A 237 -10.78 19.93 -1.32
CA GLY A 237 -11.26 20.09 0.03
C GLY A 237 -12.45 21.05 0.09
N ASP A 238 -12.88 21.38 1.30
CA ASP A 238 -13.93 22.37 1.55
C ASP A 238 -13.49 23.77 1.11
N GLU A 239 -12.20 24.09 1.31
CA GLU A 239 -11.66 25.45 1.13
C GLU A 239 -10.54 25.51 0.08
N TYR A 240 -10.20 24.38 -0.57
CA TYR A 240 -9.11 24.33 -1.55
C TYR A 240 -9.42 23.45 -2.75
N SER A 241 -8.69 23.68 -3.84
CA SER A 241 -8.68 22.82 -5.02
C SER A 241 -7.28 22.84 -5.63
N HIS A 242 -6.61 21.70 -5.58
CA HIS A 242 -5.24 21.55 -6.04
C HIS A 242 -5.11 20.45 -7.08
N CYS A 243 -4.23 20.68 -8.05
CA CYS A 243 -3.80 19.67 -9.01
C CYS A 243 -2.29 19.57 -8.99
N TYR A 244 -1.77 18.35 -9.02
CA TYR A 244 -0.34 18.11 -9.04
C TYR A 244 0.01 17.02 -10.04
N THR A 245 1.13 17.17 -10.75
CA THR A 245 1.63 16.15 -11.67
C THR A 245 2.99 15.68 -11.18
N ALA A 246 3.15 14.38 -11.06
CA ALA A 246 4.40 13.74 -10.68
C ALA A 246 4.83 12.73 -11.75
N TYR A 247 6.12 12.49 -11.79
CA TYR A 247 6.75 11.49 -12.63
C TYR A 247 7.60 10.59 -11.75
N ASN A 248 7.67 9.31 -12.10
CA ASN A 248 8.72 8.44 -11.61
C ASN A 248 9.29 7.61 -12.74
N TYR A 249 10.55 7.24 -12.60
CA TYR A 249 11.22 6.31 -13.50
C TYR A 249 12.33 5.59 -12.75
N GLY A 250 12.61 4.38 -13.17
CA GLY A 250 13.64 3.57 -12.56
C GLY A 250 14.01 2.41 -13.44
N GLY A 251 15.01 1.67 -13.00
CA GLY A 251 15.42 0.46 -13.70
C GLY A 251 16.30 -0.43 -12.87
N THR A 252 16.33 -1.69 -13.29
CA THR A 252 17.15 -2.74 -12.68
C THR A 252 17.90 -3.49 -13.76
N LEU A 253 19.19 -3.61 -13.63
CA LEU A 253 20.02 -4.48 -14.43
C LEU A 253 20.44 -5.68 -13.59
N GLN A 254 20.10 -6.89 -14.04
CA GLN A 254 20.43 -8.14 -13.35
C GLN A 254 21.26 -9.03 -14.25
N GLY A 255 22.37 -9.52 -13.73
CA GLY A 255 23.28 -10.43 -14.43
C GLY A 255 23.47 -11.73 -13.68
N TYR A 256 23.51 -12.83 -14.43
CA TYR A 256 23.66 -14.20 -13.95
C TYR A 256 24.79 -14.90 -14.70
N TRP A 257 25.94 -15.15 -14.07
CA TRP A 257 27.08 -15.79 -14.67
C TRP A 257 27.62 -16.92 -13.78
N GLY A 258 27.24 -18.14 -14.10
CA GLY A 258 27.62 -19.31 -13.32
C GLY A 258 27.13 -19.20 -11.86
N LYS A 259 28.04 -18.98 -10.94
CA LYS A 259 27.73 -18.85 -9.50
C LYS A 259 27.49 -17.41 -9.06
N TRP A 260 27.62 -16.42 -9.96
CA TRP A 260 27.47 -15.00 -9.67
C TRP A 260 26.09 -14.50 -10.04
N THR A 261 25.49 -13.72 -9.16
CA THR A 261 24.34 -12.86 -9.44
C THR A 261 24.72 -11.42 -9.10
N VAL A 262 24.56 -10.51 -10.07
CA VAL A 262 24.85 -9.09 -9.89
C VAL A 262 23.58 -8.30 -10.18
N MET A 263 23.28 -7.29 -9.37
CA MET A 263 22.16 -6.38 -9.56
C MET A 263 22.60 -4.94 -9.40
N LEU A 264 22.14 -4.09 -10.31
CA LEU A 264 22.18 -2.64 -10.21
C LEU A 264 20.74 -2.12 -10.30
N TYR A 265 20.32 -1.33 -9.34
CA TYR A 265 19.00 -0.71 -9.26
C TYR A 265 19.14 0.80 -9.12
N ALA A 266 18.34 1.55 -9.85
CA ALA A 266 18.21 2.99 -9.71
C ALA A 266 16.76 3.42 -9.84
N ASP A 267 16.34 4.38 -9.02
CA ASP A 267 14.97 4.91 -8.98
C ASP A 267 15.00 6.42 -8.75
N SER A 268 14.13 7.15 -9.44
CA SER A 268 14.04 8.62 -9.34
C SER A 268 13.36 9.12 -8.07
N GLY A 269 12.85 8.20 -7.25
CA GLY A 269 11.93 8.53 -6.16
C GLY A 269 10.52 8.78 -6.67
N TRP A 270 9.62 9.12 -5.75
CA TRP A 270 8.22 9.33 -6.07
C TRP A 270 7.64 10.52 -5.31
N ASN A 271 7.04 11.44 -6.06
CA ASN A 271 6.34 12.59 -5.52
C ASN A 271 4.84 12.35 -5.60
N PHE A 272 4.11 12.80 -4.59
CA PHE A 272 2.66 12.66 -4.55
C PHE A 272 2.00 13.86 -3.88
N MET A 273 0.71 14.02 -4.09
CA MET A 273 -0.08 15.02 -3.40
C MET A 273 -1.32 14.38 -2.79
N GLU A 274 -1.54 14.61 -1.49
CA GLU A 274 -2.71 14.15 -0.76
C GLU A 274 -3.30 15.32 0.04
N GLY A 275 -4.46 15.80 -0.42
CA GLY A 275 -5.02 17.05 0.09
C GLY A 275 -4.12 18.24 -0.22
N GLU A 276 -3.64 18.90 0.82
CA GLU A 276 -2.71 20.03 0.79
C GLU A 276 -1.26 19.60 1.09
N ASN A 277 -1.00 18.31 1.23
CA ASN A 277 0.32 17.78 1.51
C ASN A 277 0.98 17.26 0.22
N ILE A 278 2.14 17.80 -0.13
CA ILE A 278 3.00 17.31 -1.21
C ILE A 278 4.14 16.54 -0.57
N GLY A 279 4.15 15.23 -0.78
CA GLY A 279 5.19 14.34 -0.29
C GLY A 279 6.25 14.04 -1.36
N HIS A 280 7.50 13.92 -0.94
CA HIS A 280 8.64 13.61 -1.80
C HIS A 280 9.43 12.44 -1.21
N ASN A 281 9.37 11.30 -1.86
CA ASN A 281 10.28 10.19 -1.59
C ASN A 281 11.55 10.38 -2.44
N PRO A 282 12.74 10.32 -1.86
CA PRO A 282 13.99 10.61 -2.56
C PRO A 282 14.35 9.51 -3.57
N PRO A 283 15.21 9.82 -4.55
CA PRO A 283 15.82 8.81 -5.41
C PRO A 283 16.65 7.82 -4.61
N SER A 284 16.78 6.61 -5.12
CA SER A 284 17.62 5.58 -4.52
C SER A 284 18.49 4.88 -5.55
N LEU A 285 19.68 4.44 -5.13
CA LEU A 285 20.61 3.64 -5.89
C LEU A 285 21.05 2.45 -5.04
N ALA A 286 20.93 1.25 -5.59
CA ALA A 286 21.41 0.05 -4.91
C ALA A 286 22.17 -0.86 -5.87
N THR A 287 23.17 -1.55 -5.36
CA THR A 287 23.88 -2.59 -6.09
C THR A 287 24.15 -3.78 -5.20
N SER A 288 24.13 -4.97 -5.76
CA SER A 288 24.51 -6.18 -5.06
C SER A 288 25.29 -7.12 -5.94
N ALA A 289 26.19 -7.89 -5.33
CA ALA A 289 26.85 -9.02 -5.94
C ALA A 289 26.74 -10.21 -4.98
N SER A 290 26.21 -11.32 -5.46
CA SER A 290 26.08 -12.56 -4.70
C SER A 290 26.87 -13.67 -5.38
N TYR A 291 27.52 -14.50 -4.57
CA TYR A 291 28.27 -15.66 -5.01
C TYR A 291 27.79 -16.91 -4.29
N HIS A 292 27.35 -17.90 -5.06
CA HIS A 292 26.85 -19.18 -4.56
C HIS A 292 27.91 -20.26 -4.59
N ILE A 293 28.19 -20.94 -3.47
CA ILE A 293 29.12 -22.07 -3.38
C ILE A 293 28.60 -23.14 -2.44
N GLY A 294 28.29 -24.31 -2.96
CA GLY A 294 27.69 -25.40 -2.18
C GLY A 294 26.37 -24.96 -1.55
N ASP A 295 26.30 -25.00 -0.23
CA ASP A 295 25.12 -24.58 0.54
C ASP A 295 25.20 -23.11 1.01
N PHE A 296 26.22 -22.36 0.59
CA PHE A 296 26.46 -20.99 1.06
C PHE A 296 26.20 -19.96 -0.03
N ASP A 297 25.55 -18.86 0.38
CA ASP A 297 25.41 -17.63 -0.41
C ASP A 297 26.13 -16.48 0.28
N PHE A 298 27.10 -15.89 -0.40
CA PHE A 298 27.81 -14.69 0.04
C PHE A 298 27.26 -13.51 -0.71
N THR A 299 26.82 -12.47 -0.01
CA THR A 299 26.23 -11.28 -0.63
C THR A 299 26.95 -10.02 -0.16
N LEU A 300 27.37 -9.20 -1.10
CA LEU A 300 27.77 -7.82 -0.91
C LEU A 300 26.63 -6.91 -1.42
N TYR A 301 26.12 -6.04 -0.58
CA TYR A 301 25.05 -5.09 -0.92
C TYR A 301 25.47 -3.68 -0.53
N MET A 302 25.27 -2.76 -1.46
CA MET A 302 25.48 -1.33 -1.24
C MET A 302 24.20 -0.57 -1.53
N HIS A 303 23.86 0.38 -0.66
CA HIS A 303 22.72 1.26 -0.82
C HIS A 303 23.13 2.70 -0.69
N ASN A 304 22.71 3.54 -1.63
CA ASN A 304 23.07 4.95 -1.74
C ASN A 304 24.57 5.20 -1.51
N PRO A 305 25.48 4.53 -2.27
CA PRO A 305 26.92 4.50 -1.96
C PRO A 305 27.62 5.85 -2.04
N PHE A 306 26.94 6.90 -2.54
CA PHE A 306 27.52 8.25 -2.69
C PHE A 306 26.76 9.30 -1.87
N MET A 307 25.89 8.86 -0.93
CA MET A 307 25.06 9.74 -0.11
C MET A 307 25.36 9.52 1.38
N ALA A 308 26.09 10.44 1.99
CA ALA A 308 26.42 10.35 3.43
C ALA A 308 25.19 10.55 4.34
N HIS A 309 24.29 11.45 3.94
CA HIS A 309 23.08 11.80 4.70
C HIS A 309 21.87 11.86 3.74
N PRO A 310 21.36 10.70 3.27
CA PRO A 310 20.22 10.70 2.36
C PRO A 310 18.98 11.24 3.03
N LYS A 311 18.18 11.99 2.29
CA LYS A 311 16.82 12.32 2.72
C LYS A 311 16.00 11.04 2.71
N SER A 312 15.32 10.75 3.82
CA SER A 312 14.38 9.63 3.88
C SER A 312 13.00 10.02 3.35
N TYR A 313 12.61 11.26 3.59
CA TYR A 313 11.33 11.83 3.19
C TYR A 313 11.38 13.35 3.30
N SER A 314 10.64 14.02 2.44
CA SER A 314 10.29 15.43 2.66
C SER A 314 8.86 15.70 2.28
N ALA A 315 8.25 16.68 2.93
CA ALA A 315 6.89 17.10 2.65
C ALA A 315 6.75 18.60 2.74
N GLU A 316 5.83 19.13 1.94
CA GLU A 316 5.42 20.53 1.98
C GLU A 316 3.91 20.61 2.11
N ILE A 317 3.43 21.40 3.09
CA ILE A 317 2.02 21.68 3.28
C ILE A 317 1.72 23.02 2.64
N VAL A 318 0.81 23.02 1.66
CA VAL A 318 0.35 24.21 0.91
C VAL A 318 -1.04 24.62 1.37
N ASN A 319 -1.12 25.09 2.61
CA ASN A 319 -2.37 25.53 3.23
C ASN A 319 -2.44 27.07 3.29
N ALA A 320 -3.64 27.64 3.24
CA ALA A 320 -3.85 29.08 3.30
C ALA A 320 -3.43 29.69 4.65
N LEU A 321 -3.51 28.92 5.75
CA LEU A 321 -3.20 29.39 7.11
C LEU A 321 -1.72 29.24 7.46
N LEU A 322 -1.04 28.22 6.89
CA LEU A 322 0.35 27.92 7.23
C LEU A 322 1.11 27.33 6.06
N ARG A 323 2.40 27.60 6.02
CA ARG A 323 3.35 26.87 5.20
C ARG A 323 4.29 26.09 6.08
N LYS A 324 4.28 24.77 5.96
CA LYS A 324 5.10 23.85 6.75
C LYS A 324 5.94 22.99 5.84
N GLN A 325 7.24 22.90 6.12
CA GLN A 325 8.12 21.98 5.44
C GLN A 325 8.66 20.96 6.45
N VAL A 326 8.63 19.70 6.07
CA VAL A 326 9.18 18.58 6.83
C VAL A 326 10.31 17.96 6.02
N ARG A 327 11.45 17.70 6.66
CA ARG A 327 12.60 17.01 6.06
C ARG A 327 13.10 15.95 7.01
N GLY A 328 13.00 14.70 6.58
CA GLY A 328 13.57 13.56 7.27
C GLY A 328 14.92 13.17 6.65
N TYR A 329 15.87 12.77 7.47
CA TYR A 329 17.15 12.22 7.04
C TYR A 329 17.32 10.84 7.66
N ASP A 330 17.86 9.91 6.88
CA ASP A 330 18.19 8.57 7.35
C ASP A 330 19.71 8.37 7.29
N ASN A 331 20.36 8.56 8.42
CA ASN A 331 21.80 8.39 8.53
C ASN A 331 22.22 6.91 8.41
N SER A 332 21.29 5.97 8.58
CA SER A 332 21.55 4.54 8.43
C SER A 332 21.36 4.03 6.99
N GLY A 333 20.64 4.79 6.16
CA GLY A 333 20.33 4.45 4.77
C GLY A 333 21.32 4.98 3.72
N GLY A 334 22.34 5.76 4.11
CA GLY A 334 23.34 6.32 3.21
C GLY A 334 24.71 5.68 3.35
N ASN A 335 25.44 5.54 2.23
CA ASN A 335 26.73 4.85 2.17
C ASN A 335 26.69 3.47 2.87
N LEU A 336 25.53 2.81 2.83
CA LEU A 336 25.35 1.54 3.50
C LEU A 336 26.06 0.43 2.73
N LEU A 337 26.99 -0.24 3.40
CA LEU A 337 27.62 -1.48 2.94
C LEU A 337 27.19 -2.62 3.86
N ARG A 338 26.61 -3.66 3.29
CA ARG A 338 26.21 -4.89 4.00
C ARG A 338 26.90 -6.10 3.40
N ILE A 339 27.50 -6.91 4.25
CA ILE A 339 28.02 -8.21 3.89
C ILE A 339 27.11 -9.26 4.53
N GLY A 340 26.62 -10.19 3.73
CA GLY A 340 25.74 -11.28 4.18
C GLY A 340 26.32 -12.64 3.84
N VAL A 341 26.12 -13.59 4.73
CA VAL A 341 26.40 -15.00 4.50
C VAL A 341 25.14 -15.77 4.88
N ALA A 342 24.55 -16.49 3.93
CA ALA A 342 23.44 -17.39 4.20
C ALA A 342 23.89 -18.85 4.01
N TRP A 343 23.57 -19.71 4.95
CA TRP A 343 23.79 -21.13 4.88
C TRP A 343 22.44 -21.85 4.72
N ASN A 344 22.24 -22.50 3.58
CA ASN A 344 21.03 -23.22 3.24
C ASN A 344 21.13 -24.68 3.69
N ILE A 345 20.55 -24.99 4.84
CA ILE A 345 20.52 -26.35 5.38
C ILE A 345 19.22 -27.01 4.93
N ASN A 346 19.27 -27.73 3.81
CA ASN A 346 18.14 -28.53 3.31
C ASN A 346 18.38 -30.01 3.62
N ARG A 347 17.93 -30.50 4.79
CA ARG A 347 17.95 -31.90 5.14
C ARG A 347 16.54 -32.37 5.48
N GLY A 348 16.01 -33.31 4.70
CA GLY A 348 14.73 -33.96 4.95
C GLY A 348 13.84 -34.09 3.72
N LYS A 349 12.65 -34.67 3.88
CA LYS A 349 11.65 -34.81 2.83
C LYS A 349 10.89 -33.49 2.69
N GLU A 350 10.81 -32.95 1.49
CA GLU A 350 9.93 -31.84 1.19
C GLU A 350 8.46 -32.27 1.27
N TYR A 351 7.73 -31.74 2.22
CA TYR A 351 6.27 -31.82 2.26
C TYR A 351 5.66 -30.61 1.63
N ARG A 352 4.70 -30.81 0.74
CA ARG A 352 3.91 -29.74 0.13
C ARG A 352 3.07 -29.07 1.22
N LYS A 353 3.54 -27.96 1.77
CA LYS A 353 2.78 -27.16 2.76
C LYS A 353 1.77 -26.30 2.03
N ILE A 354 0.49 -26.38 2.45
CA ILE A 354 -0.49 -25.36 2.12
C ILE A 354 -0.13 -24.13 2.97
N GLN A 355 0.52 -23.14 2.36
CA GLN A 355 0.84 -21.89 3.05
C GLN A 355 -0.40 -20.99 3.01
N ARG A 356 -1.16 -21.00 4.09
CA ARG A 356 -2.10 -19.92 4.44
C ARG A 356 -1.59 -19.27 5.70
N ASN A 357 -1.15 -18.03 5.59
CA ASN A 357 -0.75 -17.23 6.74
C ASN A 357 -1.90 -16.32 7.12
N ILE A 358 -2.41 -16.45 8.33
CA ILE A 358 -3.25 -15.44 8.96
C ILE A 358 -2.29 -14.35 9.46
N ASN A 359 -2.49 -13.11 8.99
CA ASN A 359 -1.67 -12.00 9.46
C ASN A 359 -2.15 -11.58 10.87
N ASN A 360 -1.41 -11.98 11.89
CA ASN A 360 -1.68 -11.68 13.30
C ASN A 360 -0.92 -10.44 13.80
N GLU A 361 -0.13 -9.78 12.94
CA GLU A 361 0.59 -8.59 13.34
C GLU A 361 -0.38 -7.41 13.56
N GLU A 362 -0.35 -6.83 14.75
CA GLU A 362 -1.06 -5.60 15.06
C GLU A 362 -0.12 -4.41 14.89
N ARG A 363 -0.49 -3.52 13.96
CA ARG A 363 0.29 -2.30 13.66
C ARG A 363 -0.40 -1.04 14.16
N GLU A 364 -1.67 -1.16 14.53
CA GLU A 364 -2.47 -0.03 14.99
C GLU A 364 -2.46 0.01 16.51
N THR A 365 -1.86 1.05 17.08
CA THR A 365 -1.70 1.20 18.52
C THR A 365 -2.85 1.96 19.18
N GLY A 366 -3.68 2.64 18.38
CA GLY A 366 -4.73 3.51 18.90
C GLY A 366 -4.22 4.80 19.54
N ILE A 367 -2.91 5.05 19.51
CA ILE A 367 -2.30 6.26 20.04
C ILE A 367 -2.25 7.35 18.98
N LEU A 368 -2.79 8.52 19.30
CA LEU A 368 -2.64 9.73 18.52
C LEU A 368 -1.21 10.24 18.63
N LYS A 369 -0.51 10.42 17.51
CA LYS A 369 0.90 10.85 17.45
C LYS A 369 1.04 12.23 16.83
#